data_bc500a2e2fea93d7a3b3c85145239861
#
_entry.id   bc500a2e2fea93d7a3b3c85145239861
#
_cell.length_a   1.000
_cell.length_b   1.000
_cell.length_c   1.000
_cell.angle_alpha   90.00
_cell.angle_beta   90.00
_cell.angle_gamma   90.00
#
_symmetry.space_group_name_H-M   'P 1'
#
loop_
_entity.id
_entity.type
_entity.pdbx_description
1 polymer ?
#
loop_
_entity_poly.entity_id
_entity_poly.type
_entity_poly.pdbx_seq_one_letter_code
_entity_poly.pdbx_strand_id
1 'polypeptide(L)'
;MDQYKGKKYVVLFFYPLDFTFVCPTEITAFSDRYEEFSKLDCEIIGCSVDSKYSHLAWIQTERNEGGLGDIEYPLLSDLKRQAVHAYDVYDENSGEALRGLFIIDKEGIIQHATINNAPFGRSVDETLRTLQAIQYVQTHTDEVCPAGWKPGDEAMKEDVKGSKEYFSKL
;
A
#
# COMPACT_ATOMS: atom_id res chain seq x y z
N MET A 1 13.40 2.19 5.94
CA MET A 1 12.99 0.88 5.40
C MET A 1 13.82 -0.27 6.00
N ASP A 2 15.10 -0.08 6.28
CA ASP A 2 16.02 -1.15 6.76
C ASP A 2 15.54 -1.90 8.02
N GLN A 3 14.80 -1.23 8.90
CA GLN A 3 14.25 -1.85 10.11
C GLN A 3 13.23 -2.98 9.83
N TYR A 4 12.60 -2.96 8.64
CA TYR A 4 11.60 -3.96 8.23
C TYR A 4 12.20 -5.07 7.36
N LYS A 5 13.36 -4.82 6.76
CA LYS A 5 14.03 -5.78 5.87
C LYS A 5 14.33 -7.10 6.59
N GLY A 6 13.99 -8.21 5.96
CA GLY A 6 14.09 -9.55 6.52
C GLY A 6 12.99 -9.92 7.52
N LYS A 7 12.03 -9.01 7.82
CA LYS A 7 11.04 -9.21 8.89
C LYS A 7 9.60 -9.05 8.40
N LYS A 8 9.29 -7.92 7.76
CA LYS A 8 7.93 -7.57 7.37
C LYS A 8 7.87 -7.14 5.90
N TYR A 9 6.72 -7.36 5.28
CA TYR A 9 6.30 -6.61 4.10
C TYR A 9 6.00 -5.16 4.49
N VAL A 10 6.03 -4.26 3.53
CA VAL A 10 5.66 -2.86 3.76
C VAL A 10 4.72 -2.40 2.66
N VAL A 11 3.58 -1.85 3.05
CA VAL A 11 2.74 -1.02 2.20
C VAL A 11 3.14 0.42 2.45
N LEU A 12 3.93 0.99 1.54
CA LEU A 12 4.27 2.41 1.54
C LEU A 12 3.32 3.14 0.60
N PHE A 13 2.56 4.09 1.13
CA PHE A 13 1.70 4.91 0.28
C PHE A 13 1.97 6.40 0.46
N PHE A 14 2.00 7.10 -0.66
CA PHE A 14 2.12 8.55 -0.71
C PHE A 14 0.74 9.18 -0.87
N TYR A 15 0.54 10.37 -0.28
CA TYR A 15 -0.67 11.15 -0.42
C TYR A 15 -0.33 12.64 -0.58
N PRO A 16 -1.21 13.44 -1.23
CA PRO A 16 -0.90 14.85 -1.54
C PRO A 16 -0.54 15.69 -0.34
N LEU A 17 -1.51 15.99 0.54
CA LEU A 17 -1.31 16.89 1.69
C LEU A 17 -2.22 16.49 2.87
N ASP A 18 -1.78 16.89 4.07
CA ASP A 18 -2.59 16.90 5.28
C ASP A 18 -3.77 17.87 5.15
N PHE A 19 -4.80 17.67 5.96
CA PHE A 19 -5.98 18.55 6.03
C PHE A 19 -6.70 18.78 4.69
N THR A 20 -6.72 17.76 3.82
CA THR A 20 -7.43 17.77 2.53
C THR A 20 -8.67 16.87 2.57
N PHE A 21 -9.14 16.36 1.43
CA PHE A 21 -10.49 15.77 1.33
C PHE A 21 -10.47 14.25 1.16
N VAL A 22 -9.76 13.74 0.14
CA VAL A 22 -9.64 12.29 -0.12
C VAL A 22 -8.65 11.64 0.84
N CYS A 23 -7.57 12.33 1.19
CA CYS A 23 -6.48 11.77 1.99
C CYS A 23 -6.92 11.18 3.35
N PRO A 24 -7.75 11.88 4.16
CA PRO A 24 -8.19 11.30 5.43
C PRO A 24 -9.03 10.03 5.24
N THR A 25 -9.80 9.93 4.16
CA THR A 25 -10.61 8.73 3.89
C THR A 25 -9.76 7.50 3.60
N GLU A 26 -8.62 7.66 2.93
CA GLU A 26 -7.69 6.58 2.69
C GLU A 26 -6.94 6.19 3.96
N ILE A 27 -6.39 7.19 4.67
CA ILE A 27 -5.56 6.98 5.86
C ILE A 27 -6.36 6.28 6.97
N THR A 28 -7.58 6.75 7.22
CA THR A 28 -8.44 6.12 8.23
C THR A 28 -8.91 4.73 7.81
N ALA A 29 -9.23 4.50 6.52
CA ALA A 29 -9.62 3.18 6.04
C ALA A 29 -8.47 2.14 6.17
N PHE A 30 -7.24 2.52 5.92
CA PHE A 30 -6.07 1.67 6.18
C PHE A 30 -5.89 1.42 7.68
N SER A 31 -6.10 2.42 8.54
CA SER A 31 -5.99 2.29 9.99
C SER A 31 -7.07 1.36 10.55
N ASP A 32 -8.30 1.50 10.12
CA ASP A 32 -9.42 0.67 10.59
C ASP A 32 -9.23 -0.83 10.24
N ARG A 33 -8.39 -1.11 9.24
CA ARG A 33 -8.06 -2.48 8.80
C ARG A 33 -6.60 -2.88 9.05
N TYR A 34 -5.88 -2.10 9.88
CA TYR A 34 -4.46 -2.34 10.16
C TYR A 34 -4.17 -3.75 10.69
N GLU A 35 -5.07 -4.29 11.53
CA GLU A 35 -4.92 -5.64 12.08
C GLU A 35 -4.83 -6.73 11.00
N GLU A 36 -5.53 -6.56 9.86
CA GLU A 36 -5.49 -7.52 8.75
C GLU A 36 -4.09 -7.52 8.08
N PHE A 37 -3.48 -6.34 7.91
CA PHE A 37 -2.11 -6.24 7.42
C PHE A 37 -1.09 -6.78 8.41
N SER A 38 -1.27 -6.48 9.69
CA SER A 38 -0.39 -6.97 10.76
C SER A 38 -0.37 -8.50 10.84
N LYS A 39 -1.53 -9.17 10.66
CA LYS A 39 -1.62 -10.64 10.58
C LYS A 39 -0.90 -11.23 9.37
N LEU A 40 -0.63 -10.44 8.36
CA LEU A 40 0.12 -10.82 7.15
C LEU A 40 1.60 -10.41 7.25
N ASP A 41 2.14 -10.17 8.44
CA ASP A 41 3.49 -9.65 8.65
C ASP A 41 3.78 -8.38 7.82
N CYS A 42 2.80 -7.50 7.67
CA CYS A 42 2.90 -6.29 6.86
C CYS A 42 2.77 -5.04 7.73
N GLU A 43 3.67 -4.08 7.50
CA GLU A 43 3.58 -2.73 8.06
C GLU A 43 2.98 -1.78 7.04
N ILE A 44 2.22 -0.80 7.50
CA ILE A 44 1.69 0.28 6.67
C ILE A 44 2.46 1.56 7.02
N ILE A 45 2.80 2.35 6.01
CA ILE A 45 3.48 3.63 6.18
C ILE A 45 2.85 4.64 5.21
N GLY A 46 2.25 5.69 5.75
CA GLY A 46 1.83 6.85 4.96
C GLY A 46 2.97 7.87 4.83
N CYS A 47 3.02 8.58 3.72
CA CYS A 47 4.06 9.58 3.47
C CYS A 47 3.48 10.78 2.69
N SER A 48 3.78 11.99 3.15
CA SER A 48 3.53 13.22 2.39
C SER A 48 4.70 14.20 2.53
N VAL A 49 4.63 15.30 1.79
CA VAL A 49 5.63 16.38 1.86
C VAL A 49 5.41 17.32 3.05
N ASP A 50 4.39 17.10 3.85
CA ASP A 50 4.09 17.89 5.05
C ASP A 50 5.11 17.67 6.17
N SER A 51 5.13 18.58 7.14
CA SER A 51 5.95 18.44 8.32
C SER A 51 5.37 17.44 9.33
N LYS A 52 6.23 16.83 10.14
CA LYS A 52 5.77 15.97 11.25
C LYS A 52 4.83 16.68 12.25
N TYR A 53 4.91 18.00 12.32
CA TYR A 53 4.03 18.79 13.19
C TYR A 53 2.64 18.94 12.59
N SER A 54 2.54 19.03 11.26
CA SER A 54 1.26 18.97 10.55
C SER A 54 0.61 17.61 10.76
N HIS A 55 1.35 16.51 10.55
CA HIS A 55 0.86 15.16 10.84
C HIS A 55 0.34 15.00 12.26
N LEU A 56 1.11 15.50 13.25
CA LEU A 56 0.70 15.42 14.64
C LEU A 56 -0.60 16.18 14.90
N ALA A 57 -0.71 17.41 14.40
CA ALA A 57 -1.93 18.20 14.55
C ALA A 57 -3.13 17.50 13.90
N TRP A 58 -2.93 16.89 12.73
CA TRP A 58 -3.98 16.20 12.01
C TRP A 58 -4.45 14.90 12.69
N ILE A 59 -3.53 14.15 13.29
CA ILE A 59 -3.83 12.97 14.13
C ILE A 59 -4.63 13.40 15.37
N GLN A 60 -4.33 14.55 15.96
CA GLN A 60 -5.05 15.09 17.12
C GLN A 60 -6.41 15.71 16.79
N THR A 61 -6.75 15.86 15.52
CA THR A 61 -8.04 16.38 15.07
C THR A 61 -9.03 15.22 14.92
N GLU A 62 -10.26 15.40 15.40
CA GLU A 62 -11.31 14.39 15.33
C GLU A 62 -11.71 14.06 13.88
N ARG A 63 -12.05 12.79 13.62
CA ARG A 63 -12.43 12.32 12.26
C ARG A 63 -13.65 13.05 11.68
N ASN A 64 -14.63 13.40 12.53
CA ASN A 64 -15.82 14.14 12.11
C ASN A 64 -15.52 15.62 11.77
N GLU A 65 -14.35 16.11 12.10
CA GLU A 65 -13.85 17.43 11.74
C GLU A 65 -12.81 17.39 10.60
N GLY A 66 -12.71 16.24 9.90
CA GLY A 66 -11.75 16.04 8.81
C GLY A 66 -10.34 15.67 9.26
N GLY A 67 -10.17 15.37 10.56
CA GLY A 67 -8.93 14.86 11.13
C GLY A 67 -8.77 13.35 10.94
N LEU A 68 -7.68 12.81 11.46
CA LEU A 68 -7.40 11.38 11.41
C LEU A 68 -7.86 10.63 12.67
N GLY A 69 -7.91 11.34 13.81
CA GLY A 69 -7.97 10.68 15.09
C GLY A 69 -6.74 9.79 15.33
N ASP A 70 -6.80 8.90 16.30
CA ASP A 70 -5.74 7.93 16.50
C ASP A 70 -5.67 6.95 15.31
N ILE A 71 -4.48 6.81 14.73
CA ILE A 71 -4.19 5.86 13.65
C ILE A 71 -3.14 4.84 14.11
N GLU A 72 -3.19 3.63 13.54
CA GLU A 72 -2.43 2.47 14.01
C GLU A 72 -1.01 2.36 13.38
N TYR A 73 -0.64 3.25 12.46
CA TYR A 73 0.63 3.19 11.74
C TYR A 73 1.27 4.57 11.56
N PRO A 74 2.59 4.63 11.26
CA PRO A 74 3.30 5.91 11.17
C PRO A 74 3.00 6.69 9.89
N LEU A 75 2.99 8.02 10.02
CA LEU A 75 3.09 8.96 8.91
C LEU A 75 4.51 9.52 8.82
N LEU A 76 5.11 9.43 7.64
CA LEU A 76 6.42 9.99 7.34
C LEU A 76 6.32 11.38 6.75
N SER A 77 7.15 12.27 7.26
CA SER A 77 7.36 13.62 6.73
C SER A 77 8.49 13.61 5.72
N ASP A 78 8.17 13.73 4.43
CA ASP A 78 9.16 13.90 3.36
C ASP A 78 9.33 15.38 2.97
N LEU A 79 9.52 16.22 3.97
CA LEU A 79 9.67 17.69 3.80
C LEU A 79 10.79 18.08 2.81
N LYS A 80 11.80 17.22 2.65
CA LYS A 80 12.89 17.40 1.68
C LYS A 80 12.58 16.83 0.30
N ARG A 81 11.42 16.23 0.11
CA ARG A 81 10.97 15.61 -1.15
C ARG A 81 11.88 14.49 -1.69
N GLN A 82 12.66 13.87 -0.81
CA GLN A 82 13.60 12.82 -1.20
C GLN A 82 12.89 11.52 -1.55
N ALA A 83 11.89 11.13 -0.76
CA ALA A 83 11.14 9.91 -1.01
C ALA A 83 10.22 10.04 -2.22
N VAL A 84 9.48 11.15 -2.36
CA VAL A 84 8.58 11.34 -3.52
C VAL A 84 9.33 11.36 -4.85
N HIS A 85 10.54 11.91 -4.89
CA HIS A 85 11.39 11.81 -6.09
C HIS A 85 11.95 10.40 -6.30
N ALA A 86 12.39 9.72 -5.23
CA ALA A 86 12.96 8.37 -5.34
C ALA A 86 11.93 7.34 -5.85
N TYR A 87 10.64 7.53 -5.53
CA TYR A 87 9.54 6.67 -5.97
C TYR A 87 8.80 7.19 -7.21
N ASP A 88 9.27 8.28 -7.80
CA ASP A 88 8.73 8.90 -9.02
C ASP A 88 7.23 9.25 -8.90
N VAL A 89 6.85 9.81 -7.76
CA VAL A 89 5.47 10.21 -7.43
C VAL A 89 5.33 11.69 -7.11
N TYR A 90 6.34 12.50 -7.44
CA TYR A 90 6.29 13.95 -7.24
C TYR A 90 5.59 14.63 -8.41
N ASP A 91 4.59 15.45 -8.12
CA ASP A 91 3.98 16.35 -9.10
C ASP A 91 4.62 17.72 -9.01
N GLU A 92 5.46 18.07 -9.98
CA GLU A 92 6.15 19.34 -10.02
C GLU A 92 5.22 20.56 -10.16
N ASN A 93 4.02 20.37 -10.69
CA ASN A 93 3.07 21.48 -10.87
C ASN A 93 2.42 21.88 -9.56
N SER A 94 2.04 20.92 -8.74
CA SER A 94 1.40 21.17 -7.43
C SER A 94 2.42 21.24 -6.29
N GLY A 95 3.59 20.63 -6.44
CA GLY A 95 4.59 20.49 -5.39
C GLY A 95 4.25 19.39 -4.36
N GLU A 96 3.27 18.55 -4.66
CA GLU A 96 2.71 17.50 -3.81
C GLU A 96 3.08 16.11 -4.31
N ALA A 97 2.71 15.08 -3.55
CA ALA A 97 2.80 13.71 -4.01
C ALA A 97 1.53 13.29 -4.77
N LEU A 98 1.67 12.54 -5.84
CA LEU A 98 0.61 11.70 -6.38
C LEU A 98 0.26 10.58 -5.38
N ARG A 99 -0.89 9.92 -5.58
CA ARG A 99 -1.30 8.79 -4.74
C ARG A 99 -0.59 7.50 -5.17
N GLY A 100 0.73 7.45 -4.97
CA GLY A 100 1.52 6.25 -5.16
C GLY A 100 1.32 5.26 -4.02
N LEU A 101 1.23 3.97 -4.33
CA LEU A 101 1.24 2.89 -3.35
C LEU A 101 2.15 1.79 -3.85
N PHE A 102 3.01 1.31 -2.96
CA PHE A 102 4.02 0.30 -3.25
C PHE A 102 3.95 -0.80 -2.20
N ILE A 103 3.89 -2.06 -2.65
CA ILE A 103 4.05 -3.22 -1.77
C ILE A 103 5.47 -3.71 -1.92
N ILE A 104 6.20 -3.67 -0.82
CA ILE A 104 7.63 -4.01 -0.74
C ILE A 104 7.75 -5.29 0.06
N ASP A 105 8.46 -6.28 -0.46
CA ASP A 105 8.65 -7.56 0.22
C ASP A 105 9.75 -7.51 1.30
N LYS A 106 9.96 -8.64 1.96
CA LYS A 106 10.93 -8.77 3.05
C LYS A 106 12.38 -8.60 2.57
N GLU A 107 12.67 -8.82 1.30
CA GLU A 107 13.98 -8.59 0.68
C GLU A 107 14.20 -7.11 0.30
N GLY A 108 13.14 -6.29 0.37
CA GLY A 108 13.16 -4.88 0.01
C GLY A 108 12.89 -4.64 -1.48
N ILE A 109 12.29 -5.61 -2.16
CA ILE A 109 11.94 -5.53 -3.58
C ILE A 109 10.49 -5.06 -3.70
N ILE A 110 10.24 -4.10 -4.60
CA ILE A 110 8.89 -3.66 -4.94
C ILE A 110 8.22 -4.74 -5.78
N GLN A 111 7.19 -5.35 -5.25
CA GLN A 111 6.40 -6.39 -5.91
C GLN A 111 5.17 -5.81 -6.62
N HIS A 112 4.65 -4.68 -6.16
CA HIS A 112 3.50 -4.01 -6.74
C HIS A 112 3.64 -2.50 -6.61
N ALA A 113 3.19 -1.79 -7.65
CA ALA A 113 3.06 -0.34 -7.64
C ALA A 113 1.77 0.08 -8.34
N THR A 114 1.07 1.04 -7.75
CA THR A 114 -0.06 1.74 -8.39
C THR A 114 0.05 3.22 -8.10
N ILE A 115 -0.25 4.06 -9.08
CA ILE A 115 -0.18 5.51 -8.95
C ILE A 115 -1.48 6.10 -9.48
N ASN A 116 -2.28 6.65 -8.57
CA ASN A 116 -3.48 7.38 -8.92
C ASN A 116 -3.20 8.89 -8.95
N ASN A 117 -3.92 9.59 -9.82
CA ASN A 117 -4.00 11.05 -9.74
C ASN A 117 -4.75 11.48 -8.46
N ALA A 118 -4.55 12.72 -8.02
CA ALA A 118 -5.03 13.26 -6.75
C ALA A 118 -6.56 13.15 -6.49
N PRO A 119 -7.48 13.26 -7.48
CA PRO A 119 -8.92 13.33 -7.22
C PRO A 119 -9.59 12.05 -6.73
N PHE A 120 -8.97 10.88 -6.81
CA PHE A 120 -9.62 9.62 -6.44
C PHE A 120 -8.71 8.71 -5.60
N GLY A 121 -9.32 8.13 -4.56
CA GLY A 121 -8.63 7.29 -3.57
C GLY A 121 -8.38 5.86 -4.05
N ARG A 122 -7.56 5.15 -3.27
CA ARG A 122 -7.18 3.75 -3.49
C ARG A 122 -8.09 2.80 -2.73
N SER A 123 -8.06 1.53 -3.09
CA SER A 123 -8.82 0.46 -2.44
C SER A 123 -7.95 -0.31 -1.44
N VAL A 124 -8.38 -0.35 -0.17
CA VAL A 124 -7.75 -1.17 0.87
C VAL A 124 -7.94 -2.67 0.55
N ASP A 125 -9.13 -3.05 0.04
CA ASP A 125 -9.42 -4.43 -0.34
C ASP A 125 -8.46 -4.93 -1.42
N GLU A 126 -8.23 -4.12 -2.46
CA GLU A 126 -7.29 -4.47 -3.54
C GLU A 126 -5.85 -4.53 -3.06
N THR A 127 -5.48 -3.66 -2.12
CA THR A 127 -4.15 -3.68 -1.50
C THR A 127 -3.93 -4.98 -0.71
N LEU A 128 -4.91 -5.39 0.10
CA LEU A 128 -4.87 -6.65 0.85
C LEU A 128 -4.84 -7.85 -0.09
N ARG A 129 -5.73 -7.88 -1.10
CA ARG A 129 -5.77 -8.95 -2.11
C ARG A 129 -4.41 -9.12 -2.80
N THR A 130 -3.81 -8.01 -3.21
CA THR A 130 -2.52 -8.02 -3.90
C THR A 130 -1.39 -8.48 -2.99
N LEU A 131 -1.34 -8.00 -1.74
CA LEU A 131 -0.38 -8.48 -0.74
C LEU A 131 -0.48 -9.99 -0.53
N GLN A 132 -1.70 -10.53 -0.40
CA GLN A 132 -1.94 -11.96 -0.24
C GLN A 132 -1.51 -12.77 -1.48
N ALA A 133 -1.75 -12.23 -2.69
CA ALA A 133 -1.28 -12.87 -3.92
C ALA A 133 0.25 -12.91 -4.01
N ILE A 134 0.93 -11.81 -3.62
CA ILE A 134 2.40 -11.77 -3.54
C ILE A 134 2.92 -12.83 -2.58
N GLN A 135 2.35 -12.92 -1.38
CA GLN A 135 2.77 -13.90 -0.38
C GLN A 135 2.52 -15.33 -0.83
N TYR A 136 1.41 -15.55 -1.54
CA TYR A 136 1.07 -16.88 -2.08
C TYR A 136 2.14 -17.36 -3.06
N VAL A 137 2.46 -16.58 -4.09
CA VAL A 137 3.44 -16.99 -5.11
C VAL A 137 4.86 -17.09 -4.56
N GLN A 138 5.21 -16.35 -3.52
CA GLN A 138 6.51 -16.46 -2.86
C GLN A 138 6.65 -17.74 -2.01
N THR A 139 5.52 -18.33 -1.60
CA THR A 139 5.50 -19.60 -0.85
C THR A 139 5.15 -20.82 -1.71
N HIS A 140 4.59 -20.61 -2.91
CA HIS A 140 4.21 -21.64 -3.88
C HIS A 140 4.93 -21.39 -5.20
N THR A 141 6.22 -21.71 -5.24
CA THR A 141 7.13 -21.32 -6.34
C THR A 141 6.87 -22.01 -7.68
N ASP A 142 5.97 -22.98 -7.73
CA ASP A 142 5.53 -23.70 -8.92
C ASP A 142 4.10 -23.30 -9.36
N GLU A 143 3.53 -22.26 -8.72
CA GLU A 143 2.18 -21.79 -8.99
C GLU A 143 2.16 -20.27 -9.22
N VAL A 144 1.20 -19.83 -10.02
CA VAL A 144 0.94 -18.42 -10.28
C VAL A 144 -0.52 -18.08 -9.99
N CYS A 145 -0.76 -16.84 -9.60
CA CYS A 145 -2.10 -16.30 -9.32
C CYS A 145 -2.72 -15.73 -10.61
N PRO A 146 -3.83 -16.29 -11.12
CA PRO A 146 -4.54 -15.71 -12.26
C PRO A 146 -5.11 -14.32 -11.96
N ALA A 147 -5.62 -13.67 -13.00
CA ALA A 147 -6.25 -12.36 -12.88
C ALA A 147 -7.39 -12.37 -11.84
N GLY A 148 -7.37 -11.39 -10.93
CA GLY A 148 -8.38 -11.28 -9.88
C GLY A 148 -8.30 -12.29 -8.75
N TRP A 149 -7.28 -13.16 -8.75
CA TRP A 149 -7.08 -14.18 -7.71
C TRP A 149 -7.14 -13.60 -6.28
N LYS A 150 -7.77 -14.33 -5.41
CA LYS A 150 -7.83 -14.05 -3.96
C LYS A 150 -7.66 -15.36 -3.17
N PRO A 151 -7.35 -15.29 -1.88
CA PRO A 151 -7.21 -16.48 -1.03
C PRO A 151 -8.42 -17.40 -1.12
N GLY A 152 -8.16 -18.68 -1.41
CA GLY A 152 -9.18 -19.71 -1.62
C GLY A 152 -9.53 -19.98 -3.09
N ASP A 153 -9.13 -19.10 -4.01
CA ASP A 153 -9.27 -19.34 -5.44
C ASP A 153 -8.22 -20.33 -5.94
N GLU A 154 -8.51 -20.99 -7.05
CA GLU A 154 -7.59 -21.91 -7.69
C GLU A 154 -6.39 -21.14 -8.29
N ALA A 155 -5.19 -21.59 -7.99
CA ALA A 155 -3.96 -21.14 -8.63
C ALA A 155 -3.64 -22.02 -9.86
N MET A 156 -2.76 -21.52 -10.72
CA MET A 156 -2.37 -22.20 -11.95
C MET A 156 -0.92 -22.66 -11.85
N LYS A 157 -0.64 -23.90 -12.27
CA LYS A 157 0.75 -24.40 -12.38
C LYS A 157 1.50 -23.62 -13.45
N GLU A 158 2.74 -23.21 -13.13
CA GLU A 158 3.63 -22.45 -14.03
C GLU A 158 4.39 -23.39 -14.98
N ASP A 159 3.67 -24.27 -15.68
CA ASP A 159 4.22 -25.12 -16.71
C ASP A 159 3.22 -25.40 -17.84
N VAL A 160 3.73 -25.76 -19.03
CA VAL A 160 2.93 -25.92 -20.27
C VAL A 160 1.86 -27.02 -20.15
N LYS A 161 2.07 -28.04 -19.35
CA LYS A 161 1.11 -29.15 -19.19
C LYS A 161 0.11 -28.88 -18.07
N GLY A 162 0.61 -28.48 -16.88
CA GLY A 162 -0.19 -28.22 -15.70
C GLY A 162 -1.15 -27.03 -15.88
N SER A 163 -0.71 -25.98 -16.58
CA SER A 163 -1.57 -24.82 -16.88
C SER A 163 -2.82 -25.17 -17.68
N LYS A 164 -2.79 -26.24 -18.49
CA LYS A 164 -3.95 -26.68 -19.29
C LYS A 164 -5.11 -27.17 -18.43
N GLU A 165 -4.83 -27.68 -17.24
CA GLU A 165 -5.88 -28.06 -16.30
C GLU A 165 -6.72 -26.86 -15.88
N TYR A 166 -6.06 -25.75 -15.56
CA TYR A 166 -6.72 -24.48 -15.25
C TYR A 166 -7.49 -23.94 -16.47
N PHE A 167 -6.85 -23.86 -17.62
CA PHE A 167 -7.50 -23.35 -18.84
C PHE A 167 -8.69 -24.16 -19.32
N SER A 168 -8.73 -25.46 -19.01
CA SER A 168 -9.87 -26.32 -19.38
C SER A 168 -11.15 -26.00 -18.62
N LYS A 169 -11.07 -25.19 -17.56
CA LYS A 169 -12.18 -24.78 -16.69
C LYS A 169 -12.71 -23.37 -17.02
N LEU A 170 -12.03 -22.62 -17.92
CA LEU A 170 -12.46 -21.30 -18.41
C LEU A 170 -13.50 -21.44 -19.49
#